data_9ae3f23f865b02c25c95a72b396ad31f
#
_entry.id   9ae3f23f865b02c25c95a72b396ad31f
#
_cell.length_a   1.000
_cell.length_b   1.000
_cell.length_c   1.000
_cell.angle_alpha   90.00
_cell.angle_beta   90.00
_cell.angle_gamma   90.00
#
_symmetry.space_group_name_H-M   'P 1'
#
loop_
_entity.id
_entity.type
_entity.pdbx_description
1 polymer ?
#
loop_
_entity_poly.entity_id
_entity_poly.type
_entity_poly.pdbx_seq_one_letter_code
_entity_poly.pdbx_strand_id
1 'polypeptide(L)'
;GILGEFDALPGLSQTNSPFQEKALNSNGAGHACGHHLFGAGSAWAAVMIKQWLIETKTPGRIIFFGTPAEEGGSGKVYMAREGAFENVDIMFHWHPSSSNQANSSTSNANKSGKFTFKGISAHAASAPDKGRSALDGVEAMNMMVNMMREHIPQESRIHYVITKGGLAPNVVPDLAEVYYYVRHPDRLVVKQLFERVVKAAEGAAMGTETKLSYEVMHGNYSLMPNDTVQKLLHSQLSAFGGIEYTAAEQKYAEQIYETLFEPSLKLGDEKKIMPYKQSHTYGSTDVGDVSWLIPTAGIRTATWVPGTSAHSWQAVAAGGMSIGLKGMKLAAKVLTASATKIYENPEIIVDAKQELASRVGEDFKYEALLGDRDPPLDYRVN
;
A
#
# COMPACT_ATOMS: atom_id res chain seq x y z
N GLY A 1 8.06 17.76 1.14
CA GLY A 1 7.29 17.06 0.10
C GLY A 1 5.94 16.58 0.60
N ILE A 2 4.99 16.41 -0.30
CA ILE A 2 3.69 15.78 0.00
C ILE A 2 3.44 14.70 -1.06
N LEU A 3 3.20 13.45 -0.64
CA LEU A 3 2.80 12.36 -1.53
C LEU A 3 1.31 12.44 -1.84
N GLY A 4 0.90 12.03 -3.05
CA GLY A 4 -0.48 11.94 -3.46
C GLY A 4 -0.72 10.76 -4.39
N GLU A 5 -1.33 9.70 -3.88
CA GLU A 5 -1.75 8.54 -4.65
C GLU A 5 -3.02 8.83 -5.43
N PHE A 6 -3.21 8.14 -6.57
CA PHE A 6 -4.38 8.38 -7.44
C PHE A 6 -4.84 7.16 -8.24
N ASP A 7 -4.28 5.98 -7.98
CA ASP A 7 -4.68 4.75 -8.63
C ASP A 7 -5.98 4.16 -8.05
N ALA A 8 -6.68 3.34 -8.83
CA ALA A 8 -7.96 2.72 -8.48
C ALA A 8 -7.86 1.19 -8.52
N LEU A 9 -8.75 0.52 -7.81
CA LEU A 9 -8.81 -0.94 -7.73
C LEU A 9 -9.77 -1.51 -8.79
N PRO A 10 -9.39 -2.56 -9.52
CA PRO A 10 -10.25 -3.23 -10.47
C PRO A 10 -11.43 -3.92 -9.79
N GLY A 11 -12.55 -4.05 -10.48
CA GLY A 11 -13.73 -4.80 -10.02
C GLY A 11 -14.57 -4.12 -8.94
N LEU A 12 -14.20 -2.92 -8.49
CA LEU A 12 -14.86 -2.20 -7.39
C LEU A 12 -15.63 -0.96 -7.86
N SER A 13 -16.17 -0.99 -9.10
CA SER A 13 -17.06 0.07 -9.58
C SER A 13 -18.29 0.21 -8.71
N GLN A 14 -18.58 1.42 -8.25
CA GLN A 14 -19.70 1.74 -7.35
C GLN A 14 -20.13 3.20 -7.55
N THR A 15 -21.42 3.46 -7.44
CA THR A 15 -21.96 4.82 -7.33
C THR A 15 -21.80 5.35 -5.90
N ASN A 16 -22.21 6.58 -5.64
CA ASN A 16 -22.28 7.13 -4.28
C ASN A 16 -23.55 6.74 -3.52
N SER A 17 -24.33 5.79 -4.05
CA SER A 17 -25.53 5.23 -3.40
C SER A 17 -25.13 4.52 -2.08
N PRO A 18 -25.97 4.60 -1.02
CA PRO A 18 -25.77 3.83 0.20
C PRO A 18 -26.09 2.33 0.04
N PHE A 19 -26.35 1.89 -1.18
CA PHE A 19 -26.55 0.49 -1.56
C PHE A 19 -25.51 0.05 -2.59
N GLN A 20 -25.20 -1.24 -2.64
CA GLN A 20 -24.26 -1.76 -3.62
C GLN A 20 -24.85 -1.64 -5.04
N GLU A 21 -24.29 -0.74 -5.82
CA GLU A 21 -24.75 -0.41 -7.16
C GLU A 21 -23.56 -0.05 -8.06
N LYS A 22 -23.36 -0.79 -9.14
CA LYS A 22 -22.30 -0.50 -10.11
C LYS A 22 -22.54 0.84 -10.82
N ALA A 23 -21.50 1.63 -10.95
CA ALA A 23 -21.54 2.85 -11.75
C ALA A 23 -21.75 2.51 -13.22
N LEU A 24 -22.68 3.18 -13.88
CA LEU A 24 -22.88 3.08 -15.31
C LEU A 24 -21.67 3.71 -16.05
N ASN A 25 -21.32 3.15 -17.20
CA ASN A 25 -20.22 3.63 -18.05
C ASN A 25 -18.84 3.65 -17.35
N SER A 26 -18.60 2.77 -16.37
CA SER A 26 -17.30 2.61 -15.75
C SER A 26 -16.49 1.50 -16.42
N ASN A 27 -15.16 1.61 -16.35
CA ASN A 27 -14.23 0.54 -16.72
C ASN A 27 -14.17 -0.62 -15.69
N GLY A 28 -15.08 -0.63 -14.71
CA GLY A 28 -15.13 -1.60 -13.64
C GLY A 28 -14.21 -1.28 -12.44
N ALA A 29 -13.37 -0.26 -12.50
CA ALA A 29 -12.52 0.16 -11.38
C ALA A 29 -13.27 1.09 -10.42
N GLY A 30 -12.82 1.14 -9.16
CA GLY A 30 -13.34 2.03 -8.12
C GLY A 30 -12.26 2.43 -7.11
N HIS A 31 -12.39 3.64 -6.56
CA HIS A 31 -11.47 4.16 -5.55
C HIS A 31 -11.80 3.64 -4.14
N ALA A 32 -11.71 2.32 -3.97
CA ALA A 32 -12.03 1.66 -2.70
C ALA A 32 -10.95 1.84 -1.61
N CYS A 33 -9.81 2.40 -1.97
CA CYS A 33 -8.78 2.89 -1.04
C CYS A 33 -8.81 4.42 -0.87
N GLY A 34 -9.67 5.11 -1.65
CA GLY A 34 -9.88 6.56 -1.54
C GLY A 34 -8.77 7.40 -2.16
N HIS A 35 -7.92 6.86 -3.04
CA HIS A 35 -6.77 7.56 -3.59
C HIS A 35 -7.15 8.81 -4.42
N HIS A 36 -8.36 8.90 -4.97
CA HIS A 36 -8.87 10.14 -5.59
C HIS A 36 -8.92 11.31 -4.60
N LEU A 37 -9.29 11.03 -3.33
CA LEU A 37 -9.27 12.02 -2.25
C LEU A 37 -7.84 12.28 -1.78
N PHE A 38 -7.01 11.23 -1.70
CA PHE A 38 -5.62 11.33 -1.30
C PHE A 38 -4.86 12.29 -2.22
N GLY A 39 -4.86 12.03 -3.52
CA GLY A 39 -4.19 12.89 -4.49
C GLY A 39 -4.69 14.33 -4.47
N ALA A 40 -6.03 14.51 -4.50
CA ALA A 40 -6.64 15.85 -4.50
C ALA A 40 -6.37 16.61 -3.21
N GLY A 41 -6.49 16.00 -2.03
CA GLY A 41 -6.23 16.61 -0.74
C GLY A 41 -4.76 17.01 -0.55
N SER A 42 -3.83 16.17 -1.01
CA SER A 42 -2.39 16.45 -1.01
C SER A 42 -2.02 17.61 -1.93
N ALA A 43 -2.57 17.63 -3.15
CA ALA A 43 -2.36 18.73 -4.08
C ALA A 43 -2.92 20.05 -3.51
N TRP A 44 -4.09 20.01 -2.91
CA TRP A 44 -4.69 21.18 -2.27
C TRP A 44 -3.83 21.69 -1.09
N ALA A 45 -3.33 20.80 -0.23
CA ALA A 45 -2.40 21.18 0.83
C ALA A 45 -1.14 21.89 0.27
N ALA A 46 -0.55 21.34 -0.79
CA ALA A 46 0.61 21.95 -1.44
C ALA A 46 0.33 23.36 -1.97
N VAL A 47 -0.86 23.58 -2.57
CA VAL A 47 -1.30 24.92 -3.02
C VAL A 47 -1.44 25.88 -1.85
N MET A 48 -2.07 25.46 -0.75
CA MET A 48 -2.23 26.31 0.45
C MET A 48 -0.89 26.65 1.10
N ILE A 49 0.03 25.70 1.18
CA ILE A 49 1.40 25.95 1.70
C ILE A 49 2.14 26.93 0.79
N LYS A 50 2.10 26.74 -0.53
CA LYS A 50 2.70 27.65 -1.50
C LYS A 50 2.16 29.08 -1.32
N GLN A 51 0.85 29.24 -1.19
CA GLN A 51 0.23 30.55 -0.98
C GLN A 51 0.70 31.17 0.33
N TRP A 52 0.75 30.41 1.42
CA TRP A 52 1.26 30.89 2.71
C TRP A 52 2.73 31.35 2.62
N LEU A 53 3.61 30.58 1.94
CA LEU A 53 5.01 30.97 1.73
C LEU A 53 5.13 32.32 0.99
N ILE A 54 4.28 32.54 -0.02
CA ILE A 54 4.26 33.81 -0.79
C ILE A 54 3.76 34.97 0.08
N GLU A 55 2.66 34.81 0.80
CA GLU A 55 2.03 35.86 1.62
C GLU A 55 2.92 36.29 2.79
N THR A 56 3.59 35.29 3.44
CA THR A 56 4.49 35.55 4.57
C THR A 56 5.90 35.88 4.15
N LYS A 57 6.24 35.77 2.85
CA LYS A 57 7.60 35.90 2.31
C LYS A 57 8.61 34.96 3.01
N THR A 58 8.12 33.82 3.48
CA THR A 58 8.95 32.81 4.11
C THR A 58 9.74 32.05 3.03
N PRO A 59 11.09 31.97 3.13
CA PRO A 59 11.87 31.20 2.18
C PRO A 59 11.60 29.70 2.36
N GLY A 60 11.40 28.99 1.26
CA GLY A 60 11.15 27.55 1.30
C GLY A 60 10.62 27.02 -0.02
N ARG A 61 10.48 25.70 -0.07
CA ARG A 61 9.96 24.99 -1.24
C ARG A 61 8.99 23.89 -0.79
N ILE A 62 7.84 23.81 -1.44
CA ILE A 62 6.91 22.70 -1.33
C ILE A 62 6.85 21.96 -2.66
N ILE A 63 6.91 20.61 -2.61
CA ILE A 63 6.80 19.75 -3.78
C ILE A 63 5.66 18.77 -3.56
N PHE A 64 4.70 18.76 -4.50
CA PHE A 64 3.69 17.71 -4.59
C PHE A 64 4.22 16.60 -5.49
N PHE A 65 4.21 15.37 -4.99
CA PHE A 65 4.57 14.16 -5.73
C PHE A 65 3.31 13.38 -6.05
N GLY A 66 2.89 13.39 -7.31
CA GLY A 66 1.87 12.46 -7.80
C GLY A 66 2.47 11.05 -7.88
N THR A 67 1.97 10.13 -7.07
CA THR A 67 2.56 8.79 -6.91
C THR A 67 1.59 7.72 -7.42
N PRO A 68 1.84 7.18 -8.63
CA PRO A 68 0.99 6.16 -9.26
C PRO A 68 1.20 4.78 -8.67
N ALA A 69 0.24 3.89 -8.93
CA ALA A 69 0.40 2.43 -8.83
C ALA A 69 0.82 1.91 -7.44
N GLU A 70 0.25 2.48 -6.36
CA GLU A 70 0.44 1.96 -5.00
C GLU A 70 -0.11 0.54 -4.88
N GLU A 71 -1.29 0.29 -5.46
CA GLU A 71 -2.04 -0.96 -5.42
C GLU A 71 -1.40 -2.07 -6.29
N GLY A 72 -0.20 -2.47 -5.90
CA GLY A 72 0.53 -3.60 -6.49
C GLY A 72 1.51 -3.27 -7.61
N GLY A 73 1.69 -1.98 -7.96
CA GLY A 73 2.68 -1.53 -8.95
C GLY A 73 3.97 -0.97 -8.36
N SER A 74 4.00 -0.66 -7.05
CA SER A 74 5.19 -0.11 -6.34
C SER A 74 5.74 1.18 -6.95
N GLY A 75 4.88 2.11 -7.36
CA GLY A 75 5.30 3.33 -8.06
C GLY A 75 6.33 4.14 -7.30
N LYS A 76 6.16 4.29 -5.97
CA LYS A 76 7.11 5.05 -5.13
C LYS A 76 8.47 4.37 -5.00
N VAL A 77 8.53 3.03 -5.12
CA VAL A 77 9.81 2.28 -5.11
C VAL A 77 10.64 2.63 -6.34
N TYR A 78 10.01 2.69 -7.52
CA TYR A 78 10.66 3.15 -8.75
C TYR A 78 11.10 4.60 -8.63
N MET A 79 10.24 5.49 -8.13
CA MET A 79 10.57 6.89 -7.90
C MET A 79 11.74 7.06 -6.92
N ALA A 80 11.78 6.27 -5.84
CA ALA A 80 12.88 6.27 -4.87
C ALA A 80 14.19 5.79 -5.50
N ARG A 81 14.15 4.72 -6.28
CA ARG A 81 15.30 4.16 -6.99
C ARG A 81 15.92 5.17 -7.97
N GLU A 82 15.08 5.93 -8.65
CA GLU A 82 15.50 6.95 -9.63
C GLU A 82 15.80 8.32 -8.98
N GLY A 83 15.84 8.42 -7.65
CA GLY A 83 16.22 9.66 -6.94
C GLY A 83 15.18 10.77 -6.96
N ALA A 84 13.90 10.46 -7.29
CA ALA A 84 12.85 11.48 -7.41
C ALA A 84 12.62 12.29 -6.12
N PHE A 85 12.99 11.74 -4.97
CA PHE A 85 12.79 12.35 -3.66
C PHE A 85 14.04 13.08 -3.12
N GLU A 86 15.09 13.19 -3.91
CA GLU A 86 16.29 13.94 -3.53
C GLU A 86 15.94 15.41 -3.21
N ASN A 87 16.68 15.99 -2.29
CA ASN A 87 16.51 17.39 -1.85
C ASN A 87 15.15 17.68 -1.18
N VAL A 88 14.53 16.69 -0.56
CA VAL A 88 13.38 16.84 0.33
C VAL A 88 13.81 16.61 1.76
N ASP A 89 13.46 17.53 2.66
CA ASP A 89 13.84 17.48 4.07
C ASP A 89 12.84 16.67 4.90
N ILE A 90 11.54 16.81 4.63
CA ILE A 90 10.43 16.12 5.29
C ILE A 90 9.39 15.74 4.25
N MET A 91 8.85 14.54 4.37
CA MET A 91 7.78 14.02 3.52
C MET A 91 6.50 13.83 4.32
N PHE A 92 5.42 14.43 3.83
CA PHE A 92 4.07 14.18 4.33
C PHE A 92 3.29 13.24 3.44
N HIS A 93 2.41 12.47 4.06
CA HIS A 93 1.33 11.79 3.37
C HIS A 93 0.06 11.79 4.25
N TRP A 94 -1.05 11.38 3.69
CA TRP A 94 -2.23 11.07 4.45
C TRP A 94 -2.97 9.92 3.78
N HIS A 95 -3.91 9.31 4.44
CA HIS A 95 -4.67 8.23 3.83
C HIS A 95 -6.15 8.32 4.24
N PRO A 96 -7.09 8.16 3.29
CA PRO A 96 -8.50 7.93 3.56
C PRO A 96 -8.72 6.78 4.55
N SER A 97 -9.69 6.95 5.45
CA SER A 97 -9.94 5.97 6.52
C SER A 97 -11.36 6.10 7.06
N SER A 98 -11.73 5.21 7.98
CA SER A 98 -12.95 5.30 8.77
C SER A 98 -12.75 5.98 10.14
N SER A 99 -11.56 6.53 10.42
CA SER A 99 -11.22 7.22 11.68
C SER A 99 -10.19 8.33 11.45
N ASN A 100 -10.11 9.27 12.42
CA ASN A 100 -9.08 10.32 12.41
C ASN A 100 -7.96 9.93 13.37
N GLN A 101 -6.73 9.77 12.85
CA GLN A 101 -5.58 9.36 13.65
C GLN A 101 -4.26 9.79 13.02
N ALA A 102 -3.25 9.97 13.86
CA ALA A 102 -1.86 10.24 13.47
C ALA A 102 -0.93 9.36 14.32
N ASN A 103 -1.00 8.05 14.12
CA ASN A 103 -0.23 7.09 14.89
C ASN A 103 1.18 6.92 14.32
N SER A 104 2.14 6.71 15.20
CA SER A 104 3.46 6.19 14.84
C SER A 104 3.31 4.70 14.47
N SER A 105 3.20 4.43 13.18
CA SER A 105 2.91 3.08 12.69
C SER A 105 4.06 2.53 11.85
N THR A 106 4.38 1.26 12.08
CA THR A 106 5.18 0.46 11.14
C THR A 106 4.27 -0.39 10.27
N SER A 107 4.79 -0.94 9.18
CA SER A 107 4.12 -1.89 8.30
C SER A 107 5.00 -3.08 7.97
N ASN A 108 4.48 -4.08 7.28
CA ASN A 108 5.33 -5.12 6.72
C ASN A 108 6.05 -4.63 5.46
N ALA A 109 7.31 -5.04 5.33
CA ALA A 109 7.97 -5.12 4.03
C ALA A 109 7.36 -6.29 3.24
N ASN A 110 7.43 -6.20 1.91
CA ASN A 110 6.86 -7.20 1.01
C ASN A 110 7.77 -7.42 -0.19
N LYS A 111 7.87 -8.65 -0.66
CA LYS A 111 8.43 -8.99 -1.97
C LYS A 111 7.59 -10.08 -2.60
N SER A 112 7.23 -9.90 -3.86
CA SER A 112 6.37 -10.85 -4.57
C SER A 112 6.95 -11.23 -5.91
N GLY A 113 6.62 -12.44 -6.39
CA GLY A 113 7.09 -12.93 -7.67
C GLY A 113 6.16 -13.95 -8.28
N LYS A 114 6.09 -13.96 -9.60
CA LYS A 114 5.46 -14.99 -10.40
C LYS A 114 6.50 -16.02 -10.82
N PHE A 115 6.23 -17.28 -10.54
CA PHE A 115 7.07 -18.42 -10.91
C PHE A 115 6.36 -19.20 -11.99
N THR A 116 6.99 -19.28 -13.16
CA THR A 116 6.44 -19.96 -14.35
C THR A 116 7.24 -21.21 -14.64
N PHE A 117 6.55 -22.34 -14.64
CA PHE A 117 7.10 -23.64 -15.03
C PHE A 117 6.67 -23.97 -16.45
N LYS A 118 7.61 -24.45 -17.25
CA LYS A 118 7.37 -24.96 -18.61
C LYS A 118 7.76 -26.43 -18.67
N GLY A 119 6.82 -27.27 -19.05
CA GLY A 119 6.94 -28.71 -19.16
C GLY A 119 6.82 -29.19 -20.61
N ILE A 120 6.32 -30.40 -20.77
CA ILE A 120 6.11 -31.06 -22.08
C ILE A 120 4.71 -31.65 -22.09
N SER A 121 3.86 -31.23 -23.01
CA SER A 121 2.52 -31.82 -23.20
C SER A 121 2.59 -33.24 -23.72
N ALA A 122 1.69 -34.09 -23.24
CA ALA A 122 1.45 -35.43 -23.76
C ALA A 122 0.01 -35.85 -23.46
N HIS A 123 -0.46 -36.91 -24.09
CA HIS A 123 -1.73 -37.51 -23.74
C HIS A 123 -1.61 -38.23 -22.39
N ALA A 124 -2.29 -37.74 -21.36
CA ALA A 124 -2.09 -38.18 -19.99
C ALA A 124 -2.34 -39.69 -19.74
N ALA A 125 -3.21 -40.33 -20.54
CA ALA A 125 -3.51 -41.72 -20.41
C ALA A 125 -2.73 -42.64 -21.37
N SER A 126 -2.50 -42.19 -22.64
CA SER A 126 -1.89 -43.06 -23.66
C SER A 126 -0.38 -42.87 -23.85
N ALA A 127 0.20 -41.78 -23.39
CA ALA A 127 1.63 -41.51 -23.51
C ALA A 127 2.15 -40.66 -22.33
N PRO A 128 1.85 -41.03 -21.05
CA PRO A 128 2.24 -40.22 -19.89
C PRO A 128 3.77 -40.11 -19.74
N ASP A 129 4.52 -41.13 -20.15
CA ASP A 129 5.99 -41.15 -20.14
C ASP A 129 6.66 -40.12 -21.05
N LYS A 130 5.91 -39.56 -22.02
CA LYS A 130 6.38 -38.49 -22.91
C LYS A 130 6.16 -37.10 -22.35
N GLY A 131 5.34 -36.94 -21.29
CA GLY A 131 5.01 -35.67 -20.69
C GLY A 131 5.96 -35.26 -19.56
N ARG A 132 6.00 -33.95 -19.27
CA ARG A 132 6.55 -33.35 -18.05
C ARG A 132 5.59 -32.29 -17.60
N SER A 133 4.93 -32.53 -16.47
CA SER A 133 3.86 -31.64 -15.99
C SER A 133 4.45 -30.38 -15.35
N ALA A 134 4.15 -29.24 -15.93
CA ALA A 134 4.47 -27.95 -15.34
C ALA A 134 3.67 -27.73 -14.03
N LEU A 135 2.46 -28.29 -13.92
CA LEU A 135 1.66 -28.22 -12.71
C LEU A 135 2.32 -28.97 -11.56
N ASP A 136 2.92 -30.14 -11.81
CA ASP A 136 3.67 -30.89 -10.79
C ASP A 136 4.86 -30.08 -10.27
N GLY A 137 5.51 -29.26 -11.13
CA GLY A 137 6.53 -28.30 -10.71
C GLY A 137 5.99 -27.26 -9.72
N VAL A 138 4.81 -26.69 -10.00
CA VAL A 138 4.14 -25.75 -9.10
C VAL A 138 3.73 -26.43 -7.79
N GLU A 139 3.15 -27.62 -7.85
CA GLU A 139 2.72 -28.36 -6.65
C GLU A 139 3.91 -28.76 -5.77
N ALA A 140 5.00 -29.25 -6.35
CA ALA A 140 6.23 -29.56 -5.64
C ALA A 140 6.83 -28.32 -4.97
N MET A 141 6.90 -27.18 -5.67
CA MET A 141 7.32 -25.90 -5.09
C MET A 141 6.42 -25.51 -3.90
N ASN A 142 5.11 -25.56 -4.06
CA ASN A 142 4.15 -25.21 -3.01
C ASN A 142 4.31 -26.09 -1.78
N MET A 143 4.55 -27.40 -1.97
CA MET A 143 4.80 -28.34 -0.89
C MET A 143 6.09 -28.00 -0.14
N MET A 144 7.21 -27.74 -0.84
CA MET A 144 8.48 -27.33 -0.23
C MET A 144 8.35 -26.03 0.54
N VAL A 145 7.66 -25.03 -0.02
CA VAL A 145 7.40 -23.74 0.66
C VAL A 145 6.51 -23.94 1.90
N ASN A 146 5.51 -24.82 1.85
CA ASN A 146 4.66 -25.12 3.00
C ASN A 146 5.46 -25.79 4.12
N MET A 147 6.38 -26.72 3.82
CA MET A 147 7.30 -27.31 4.80
C MET A 147 8.24 -26.24 5.40
N MET A 148 8.69 -25.28 4.59
CA MET A 148 9.56 -24.20 5.05
C MET A 148 8.90 -23.33 6.13
N ARG A 149 7.56 -23.25 6.20
CA ARG A 149 6.82 -22.41 7.17
C ARG A 149 7.11 -22.75 8.62
N GLU A 150 7.48 -23.99 8.93
CA GLU A 150 7.88 -24.43 10.27
C GLU A 150 9.23 -23.83 10.72
N HIS A 151 10.01 -23.26 9.77
CA HIS A 151 11.41 -22.84 9.97
C HIS A 151 11.65 -21.40 9.52
N ILE A 152 10.69 -20.51 9.77
CA ILE A 152 10.75 -19.06 9.48
C ILE A 152 10.33 -18.26 10.71
N PRO A 153 10.73 -16.96 10.83
CA PRO A 153 10.30 -16.11 11.93
C PRO A 153 8.77 -16.02 12.04
N GLN A 154 8.26 -15.93 13.28
CA GLN A 154 6.84 -15.95 13.61
C GLN A 154 6.03 -14.86 12.89
N GLU A 155 6.64 -13.69 12.67
CA GLU A 155 6.03 -12.52 12.05
C GLU A 155 5.91 -12.66 10.52
N SER A 156 6.55 -13.67 9.95
CA SER A 156 6.56 -13.90 8.50
C SER A 156 5.18 -14.33 7.98
N ARG A 157 4.85 -13.91 6.77
CA ARG A 157 3.67 -14.38 6.03
C ARG A 157 4.09 -14.70 4.60
N ILE A 158 3.71 -15.89 4.13
CA ILE A 158 3.91 -16.32 2.75
C ILE A 158 2.54 -16.75 2.21
N HIS A 159 2.10 -16.08 1.15
CA HIS A 159 0.83 -16.36 0.49
C HIS A 159 1.08 -16.73 -0.95
N TYR A 160 0.23 -17.55 -1.56
CA TYR A 160 0.30 -17.80 -2.99
C TYR A 160 -1.07 -18.10 -3.60
N VAL A 161 -1.12 -17.96 -4.91
CA VAL A 161 -2.23 -18.41 -5.75
C VAL A 161 -1.67 -19.02 -7.02
N ILE A 162 -2.23 -20.15 -7.45
CA ILE A 162 -1.93 -20.72 -8.78
C ILE A 162 -2.74 -19.92 -9.80
N THR A 163 -2.06 -19.24 -10.70
CA THR A 163 -2.66 -18.38 -11.73
C THR A 163 -2.87 -19.12 -13.05
N LYS A 164 -2.06 -20.17 -13.31
CA LYS A 164 -2.23 -21.11 -14.44
C LYS A 164 -1.90 -22.52 -13.98
N GLY A 165 -2.77 -23.48 -14.27
CA GLY A 165 -2.61 -24.88 -13.83
C GLY A 165 -2.96 -25.93 -14.90
N GLY A 166 -3.07 -25.53 -16.17
CA GLY A 166 -3.52 -26.39 -17.27
C GLY A 166 -4.96 -26.15 -17.67
N LEU A 167 -5.43 -26.82 -18.72
CA LEU A 167 -6.74 -26.59 -19.33
C LEU A 167 -7.64 -27.82 -19.31
N ALA A 168 -7.09 -29.03 -19.43
CA ALA A 168 -7.86 -30.25 -19.51
C ALA A 168 -7.09 -31.41 -18.83
N PRO A 169 -7.76 -32.31 -18.06
CA PRO A 169 -7.11 -33.34 -17.28
C PRO A 169 -6.50 -34.49 -18.11
N ASN A 170 -6.88 -34.63 -19.35
CA ASN A 170 -6.33 -35.61 -20.30
C ASN A 170 -5.10 -35.11 -21.08
N VAL A 171 -4.65 -33.89 -20.79
CA VAL A 171 -3.45 -33.28 -21.39
C VAL A 171 -2.48 -32.93 -20.26
N VAL A 172 -1.26 -33.46 -20.30
CA VAL A 172 -0.19 -33.08 -19.35
C VAL A 172 0.10 -31.59 -19.53
N PRO A 173 -0.05 -30.76 -18.47
CA PRO A 173 0.15 -29.31 -18.58
C PRO A 173 1.60 -28.95 -18.92
N ASP A 174 1.80 -28.23 -20.00
CA ASP A 174 3.12 -27.74 -20.43
C ASP A 174 3.43 -26.32 -19.91
N LEU A 175 2.43 -25.66 -19.30
CA LEU A 175 2.57 -24.35 -18.68
C LEU A 175 1.78 -24.29 -17.38
N ALA A 176 2.45 -23.89 -16.29
CA ALA A 176 1.81 -23.54 -15.02
C ALA A 176 2.51 -22.34 -14.39
N GLU A 177 1.76 -21.55 -13.63
CA GLU A 177 2.25 -20.34 -12.99
C GLU A 177 1.68 -20.21 -11.57
N VAL A 178 2.52 -19.83 -10.62
CA VAL A 178 2.13 -19.52 -9.24
C VAL A 178 2.67 -18.16 -8.84
N TYR A 179 1.84 -17.36 -8.17
CA TYR A 179 2.17 -16.02 -7.71
C TYR A 179 2.29 -16.01 -6.20
N TYR A 180 3.48 -15.63 -5.70
CA TYR A 180 3.85 -15.61 -4.28
C TYR A 180 4.00 -14.21 -3.74
N TYR A 181 3.57 -14.01 -2.48
CA TYR A 181 3.89 -12.87 -1.62
C TYR A 181 4.67 -13.34 -0.40
N VAL A 182 5.76 -12.65 -0.06
CA VAL A 182 6.57 -12.87 1.14
C VAL A 182 6.60 -11.58 1.93
N ARG A 183 6.16 -11.61 3.20
CA ARG A 183 6.04 -10.45 4.07
C ARG A 183 6.70 -10.68 5.42
N HIS A 184 7.34 -9.64 5.95
CA HIS A 184 7.89 -9.58 7.30
C HIS A 184 8.10 -8.10 7.69
N PRO A 185 8.08 -7.71 8.99
CA PRO A 185 8.42 -6.34 9.42
C PRO A 185 9.83 -5.90 8.99
N ASP A 186 10.79 -6.82 8.98
CA ASP A 186 12.17 -6.56 8.53
C ASP A 186 12.35 -6.94 7.04
N ARG A 187 12.80 -5.95 6.24
CA ARG A 187 13.09 -6.10 4.80
C ARG A 187 14.20 -7.12 4.50
N LEU A 188 15.20 -7.26 5.39
CA LEU A 188 16.29 -8.21 5.18
C LEU A 188 15.78 -9.65 5.33
N VAL A 189 14.90 -9.90 6.28
CA VAL A 189 14.21 -11.17 6.43
C VAL A 189 13.36 -11.47 5.19
N VAL A 190 12.64 -10.48 4.65
CA VAL A 190 11.88 -10.64 3.38
C VAL A 190 12.80 -11.06 2.24
N LYS A 191 13.96 -10.41 2.08
CA LYS A 191 14.96 -10.75 1.05
C LYS A 191 15.42 -12.20 1.21
N GLN A 192 15.83 -12.61 2.41
CA GLN A 192 16.29 -13.98 2.71
C GLN A 192 15.19 -15.03 2.48
N LEU A 193 13.96 -14.76 2.92
CA LEU A 193 12.85 -15.70 2.72
C LEU A 193 12.47 -15.83 1.24
N PHE A 194 12.49 -14.73 0.48
CA PHE A 194 12.23 -14.79 -0.96
C PHE A 194 13.28 -15.63 -1.70
N GLU A 195 14.56 -15.49 -1.34
CA GLU A 195 15.64 -16.34 -1.88
C GLU A 195 15.40 -17.83 -1.56
N ARG A 196 14.87 -18.16 -0.38
CA ARG A 196 14.48 -19.54 -0.04
C ARG A 196 13.30 -20.04 -0.87
N VAL A 197 12.33 -19.18 -1.17
CA VAL A 197 11.22 -19.49 -2.10
C VAL A 197 11.76 -19.77 -3.50
N VAL A 198 12.72 -18.97 -3.99
CA VAL A 198 13.39 -19.21 -5.28
C VAL A 198 14.10 -20.58 -5.29
N LYS A 199 14.84 -20.93 -4.24
CA LYS A 199 15.49 -22.25 -4.14
C LYS A 199 14.50 -23.42 -4.13
N ALA A 200 13.33 -23.25 -3.50
CA ALA A 200 12.27 -24.23 -3.56
C ALA A 200 11.74 -24.42 -4.99
N ALA A 201 11.59 -23.32 -5.74
CA ALA A 201 11.18 -23.36 -7.14
C ALA A 201 12.23 -24.06 -8.03
N GLU A 202 13.52 -23.76 -7.83
CA GLU A 202 14.64 -24.40 -8.55
C GLU A 202 14.69 -25.91 -8.27
N GLY A 203 14.56 -26.32 -7.00
CA GLY A 203 14.51 -27.72 -6.61
C GLY A 203 13.31 -28.45 -7.20
N ALA A 204 12.15 -27.80 -7.21
CA ALA A 204 10.94 -28.36 -7.83
C ALA A 204 11.11 -28.55 -9.35
N ALA A 205 11.67 -27.55 -10.04
CA ALA A 205 11.91 -27.63 -11.48
C ALA A 205 12.89 -28.75 -11.84
N MET A 206 13.95 -28.91 -11.03
CA MET A 206 14.92 -29.99 -11.19
C MET A 206 14.26 -31.37 -11.00
N GLY A 207 13.47 -31.56 -9.93
CA GLY A 207 12.84 -32.84 -9.62
C GLY A 207 11.72 -33.24 -10.57
N THR A 208 11.06 -32.27 -11.22
CA THR A 208 9.98 -32.51 -12.19
C THR A 208 10.43 -32.42 -13.65
N GLU A 209 11.74 -32.23 -13.89
CA GLU A 209 12.33 -32.06 -15.23
C GLU A 209 11.64 -30.95 -16.06
N THR A 210 11.21 -29.86 -15.38
CA THR A 210 10.59 -28.69 -16.00
C THR A 210 11.57 -27.52 -16.07
N LYS A 211 11.24 -26.49 -16.85
CA LYS A 211 12.04 -25.27 -16.95
C LYS A 211 11.38 -24.16 -16.14
N LEU A 212 12.13 -23.59 -15.19
CA LEU A 212 11.71 -22.48 -14.35
C LEU A 212 12.13 -21.14 -14.96
N SER A 213 11.22 -20.17 -14.90
CA SER A 213 11.53 -18.74 -14.95
C SER A 213 10.73 -18.03 -13.86
N TYR A 214 11.23 -16.91 -13.33
CA TYR A 214 10.45 -16.09 -12.40
C TYR A 214 10.69 -14.60 -12.66
N GLU A 215 9.71 -13.80 -12.26
CA GLU A 215 9.73 -12.35 -12.32
C GLU A 215 9.33 -11.78 -10.97
N VAL A 216 10.12 -10.84 -10.43
CA VAL A 216 9.75 -10.08 -9.24
C VAL A 216 8.70 -9.05 -9.65
N MET A 217 7.50 -9.14 -9.06
CA MET A 217 6.35 -8.30 -9.45
C MET A 217 6.25 -7.04 -8.62
N HIS A 218 6.54 -7.14 -7.34
CA HIS A 218 6.36 -6.08 -6.36
C HIS A 218 7.38 -6.24 -5.23
N GLY A 219 7.82 -5.13 -4.66
CA GLY A 219 8.73 -5.15 -3.50
C GLY A 219 8.81 -3.78 -2.87
N ASN A 220 8.53 -3.70 -1.57
CA ASN A 220 8.63 -2.46 -0.80
C ASN A 220 9.16 -2.72 0.60
N TYR A 221 9.77 -1.71 1.18
CA TYR A 221 10.22 -1.70 2.56
C TYR A 221 9.05 -1.57 3.54
N SER A 222 9.28 -1.91 4.79
CA SER A 222 8.37 -1.56 5.89
C SER A 222 8.38 -0.04 6.12
N LEU A 223 7.23 0.51 6.54
CA LEU A 223 7.15 1.92 6.93
C LEU A 223 8.04 2.19 8.13
N MET A 224 8.90 3.20 8.03
CA MET A 224 9.76 3.71 9.10
C MET A 224 9.14 5.00 9.65
N PRO A 225 8.49 4.97 10.83
CA PRO A 225 7.87 6.17 11.38
C PRO A 225 8.94 7.17 11.84
N ASN A 226 8.62 8.45 11.74
CA ASN A 226 9.39 9.54 12.34
C ASN A 226 8.54 10.21 13.43
N ASP A 227 8.84 9.94 14.69
CA ASP A 227 8.01 10.37 15.82
C ASP A 227 8.01 11.88 16.02
N THR A 228 9.10 12.55 15.70
CA THR A 228 9.22 14.01 15.75
C THR A 228 8.14 14.67 14.89
N VAL A 229 8.06 14.27 13.64
CA VAL A 229 7.07 14.80 12.69
C VAL A 229 5.68 14.23 12.97
N GLN A 230 5.57 12.99 13.39
CA GLN A 230 4.30 12.32 13.65
C GLN A 230 3.53 12.95 14.83
N LYS A 231 4.25 13.33 15.91
CA LYS A 231 3.67 14.05 17.06
C LYS A 231 3.19 15.44 16.66
N LEU A 232 3.91 16.13 15.78
CA LEU A 232 3.45 17.42 15.25
C LEU A 232 2.12 17.25 14.48
N LEU A 233 2.04 16.28 13.58
CA LEU A 233 0.80 15.96 12.85
C LEU A 233 -0.35 15.64 13.81
N HIS A 234 -0.09 14.84 14.85
CA HIS A 234 -1.10 14.50 15.86
C HIS A 234 -1.59 15.74 16.62
N SER A 235 -0.69 16.65 16.98
CA SER A 235 -1.06 17.90 17.68
C SER A 235 -1.96 18.79 16.80
N GLN A 236 -1.62 18.92 15.51
CA GLN A 236 -2.43 19.71 14.57
C GLN A 236 -3.79 19.05 14.31
N LEU A 237 -3.83 17.73 14.11
CA LEU A 237 -5.08 16.98 13.93
C LEU A 237 -5.98 17.15 15.16
N SER A 238 -5.42 17.07 16.38
CA SER A 238 -6.15 17.27 17.62
C SER A 238 -6.70 18.70 17.77
N ALA A 239 -5.97 19.70 17.29
CA ALA A 239 -6.40 21.09 17.31
C ALA A 239 -7.58 21.38 16.35
N PHE A 240 -7.60 20.73 15.19
CA PHE A 240 -8.73 20.88 14.25
C PHE A 240 -9.97 20.07 14.64
N GLY A 241 -9.80 18.97 15.38
CA GLY A 241 -10.88 18.07 15.72
C GLY A 241 -11.30 17.14 14.60
N GLY A 242 -12.36 16.38 14.84
CA GLY A 242 -12.91 15.43 13.86
C GLY A 242 -13.91 16.04 12.89
N ILE A 243 -14.78 15.20 12.37
CA ILE A 243 -15.73 15.55 11.30
C ILE A 243 -17.15 15.55 11.85
N GLU A 244 -17.89 16.64 11.61
CA GLU A 244 -19.30 16.76 11.95
C GLU A 244 -20.18 16.44 10.72
N TYR A 245 -21.09 15.47 10.87
CA TYR A 245 -22.07 15.14 9.85
C TYR A 245 -23.28 16.09 9.91
N THR A 246 -23.79 16.48 8.77
CA THR A 246 -25.13 17.07 8.64
C THR A 246 -26.20 16.01 8.85
N ALA A 247 -27.45 16.41 9.03
CA ALA A 247 -28.54 15.43 9.16
C ALA A 247 -28.68 14.50 7.94
N ALA A 248 -28.41 14.99 6.74
CA ALA A 248 -28.44 14.19 5.52
C ALA A 248 -27.26 13.17 5.47
N GLU A 249 -26.06 13.59 5.87
CA GLU A 249 -24.88 12.72 5.98
C GLU A 249 -25.03 11.68 7.07
N GLN A 250 -25.66 12.04 8.19
CA GLN A 250 -25.96 11.12 9.28
C GLN A 250 -26.90 10.00 8.80
N LYS A 251 -27.97 10.36 8.10
CA LYS A 251 -28.91 9.37 7.52
C LYS A 251 -28.20 8.46 6.51
N TYR A 252 -27.36 9.01 5.66
CA TYR A 252 -26.57 8.24 4.71
C TYR A 252 -25.59 7.29 5.44
N ALA A 253 -24.91 7.79 6.48
CA ALA A 253 -23.99 7.00 7.28
C ALA A 253 -24.68 5.84 8.00
N GLU A 254 -25.89 6.05 8.51
CA GLU A 254 -26.73 4.99 9.12
C GLU A 254 -27.03 3.88 8.12
N GLN A 255 -27.42 4.21 6.88
CA GLN A 255 -27.69 3.23 5.82
C GLN A 255 -26.43 2.44 5.43
N ILE A 256 -25.26 3.08 5.31
CA ILE A 256 -23.99 2.38 5.07
C ILE A 256 -23.64 1.49 6.27
N TYR A 257 -23.80 2.00 7.49
CA TYR A 257 -23.40 1.29 8.71
C TYR A 257 -24.16 -0.03 8.89
N GLU A 258 -25.45 -0.06 8.53
CA GLU A 258 -26.27 -1.27 8.54
C GLU A 258 -25.75 -2.38 7.61
N THR A 259 -24.94 -2.03 6.61
CA THR A 259 -24.35 -3.00 5.67
C THR A 259 -22.98 -3.52 6.10
N LEU A 260 -22.40 -2.98 7.19
CA LEU A 260 -21.07 -3.37 7.66
C LEU A 260 -21.14 -4.68 8.46
N PHE A 261 -20.14 -5.54 8.23
CA PHE A 261 -19.98 -6.75 9.02
C PHE A 261 -19.10 -6.48 10.25
N GLU A 262 -19.66 -6.65 11.44
CA GLU A 262 -18.97 -6.48 12.73
C GLU A 262 -18.08 -5.22 12.81
N PRO A 263 -18.62 -4.01 12.62
CA PRO A 263 -17.82 -2.80 12.59
C PRO A 263 -17.14 -2.55 13.95
N SER A 264 -15.83 -2.32 13.92
CA SER A 264 -15.02 -2.05 15.13
C SER A 264 -15.19 -0.63 15.68
N LEU A 265 -15.75 0.29 14.88
CA LEU A 265 -16.04 1.67 15.23
C LEU A 265 -17.54 1.92 15.18
N LYS A 266 -18.00 2.91 15.94
CA LYS A 266 -19.43 3.30 16.02
C LYS A 266 -19.67 4.63 15.30
N LEU A 267 -20.87 4.85 14.85
CA LEU A 267 -21.32 6.18 14.41
C LEU A 267 -21.09 7.19 15.54
N GLY A 268 -20.51 8.34 15.23
CA GLY A 268 -20.02 9.34 16.19
C GLY A 268 -18.51 9.27 16.43
N ASP A 269 -17.82 8.18 16.05
CA ASP A 269 -16.36 8.09 16.17
C ASP A 269 -15.63 8.95 15.12
N GLU A 270 -16.30 9.35 14.03
CA GLU A 270 -15.79 10.33 13.07
C GLU A 270 -15.51 11.71 13.67
N LYS A 271 -16.11 12.02 14.80
CA LYS A 271 -15.90 13.27 15.57
C LYS A 271 -14.67 13.22 16.47
N LYS A 272 -14.14 12.02 16.71
CA LYS A 272 -13.03 11.80 17.64
C LYS A 272 -11.70 11.78 16.91
N ILE A 273 -10.67 12.24 17.62
CA ILE A 273 -9.29 11.98 17.27
C ILE A 273 -8.81 10.80 18.13
N MET A 274 -8.35 9.74 17.45
CA MET A 274 -7.82 8.57 18.16
C MET A 274 -6.57 8.94 18.93
N PRO A 275 -6.38 8.41 20.16
CA PRO A 275 -5.18 8.66 20.95
C PRO A 275 -3.91 8.28 20.18
N TYR A 276 -2.87 9.09 20.35
CA TYR A 276 -1.55 8.78 19.79
C TYR A 276 -1.01 7.47 20.37
N LYS A 277 -0.59 6.57 19.52
CA LYS A 277 0.04 5.31 19.92
C LYS A 277 1.05 4.83 18.88
N GLN A 278 1.98 4.02 19.34
CA GLN A 278 2.77 3.19 18.45
C GLN A 278 1.95 1.97 18.03
N SER A 279 2.01 1.61 16.78
CA SER A 279 1.26 0.47 16.23
C SER A 279 2.03 -0.21 15.10
N HIS A 280 1.61 -1.43 14.79
CA HIS A 280 2.08 -2.17 13.63
C HIS A 280 0.87 -2.58 12.79
N THR A 281 0.95 -2.39 11.48
CA THR A 281 -0.01 -2.91 10.53
C THR A 281 0.60 -4.04 9.72
N TYR A 282 -0.14 -5.12 9.53
CA TYR A 282 0.30 -6.27 8.75
C TYR A 282 0.17 -6.07 7.24
N GLY A 283 -0.45 -4.96 6.82
CA GLY A 283 -0.44 -4.51 5.45
C GLY A 283 0.95 -4.00 5.03
N SER A 284 1.07 -3.62 3.78
CA SER A 284 2.27 -3.02 3.19
C SER A 284 1.87 -1.77 2.41
N THR A 285 2.78 -0.82 2.29
CA THR A 285 2.64 0.35 1.41
C THR A 285 4.02 0.74 0.88
N ASP A 286 4.09 1.20 -0.34
CA ASP A 286 5.33 1.68 -0.94
C ASP A 286 5.79 3.06 -0.42
N VAL A 287 5.01 3.72 0.44
CA VAL A 287 5.47 4.82 1.30
C VAL A 287 6.63 4.36 2.21
N GLY A 288 6.71 3.06 2.47
CA GLY A 288 7.82 2.44 3.19
C GLY A 288 9.15 2.88 2.64
N ASP A 289 9.39 2.70 1.34
CA ASP A 289 10.68 3.04 0.70
C ASP A 289 11.04 4.52 0.86
N VAL A 290 10.07 5.42 0.73
CA VAL A 290 10.27 6.86 0.97
C VAL A 290 10.69 7.13 2.40
N SER A 291 10.08 6.44 3.37
CA SER A 291 10.31 6.66 4.81
C SER A 291 11.71 6.24 5.30
N TRP A 292 12.42 5.40 4.56
CA TRP A 292 13.81 5.06 4.85
C TRP A 292 14.81 6.07 4.28
N LEU A 293 14.35 6.93 3.37
CA LEU A 293 15.19 7.95 2.73
C LEU A 293 15.01 9.34 3.36
N ILE A 294 13.78 9.64 3.80
CA ILE A 294 13.38 10.98 4.24
C ILE A 294 12.50 10.84 5.49
N PRO A 295 12.66 11.71 6.51
CA PRO A 295 11.73 11.78 7.62
C PRO A 295 10.29 11.89 7.11
N THR A 296 9.50 10.84 7.29
CA THR A 296 8.16 10.71 6.72
C THR A 296 7.13 10.52 7.83
N ALA A 297 6.04 11.27 7.73
CA ALA A 297 4.91 11.14 8.65
C ALA A 297 3.57 11.33 7.95
N GLY A 298 2.53 10.72 8.48
CA GLY A 298 1.22 10.77 7.87
C GLY A 298 0.06 10.71 8.86
N ILE A 299 -1.11 11.08 8.35
CA ILE A 299 -2.37 11.01 9.08
C ILE A 299 -3.39 10.16 8.34
N ARG A 300 -4.41 9.73 9.06
CA ARG A 300 -5.63 9.17 8.50
C ARG A 300 -6.79 10.06 8.89
N THR A 301 -7.71 10.31 7.97
CA THR A 301 -8.93 11.07 8.26
C THR A 301 -10.16 10.28 7.85
N ALA A 302 -11.25 10.47 8.59
CA ALA A 302 -12.51 9.78 8.34
C ALA A 302 -13.14 10.32 7.03
N THR A 303 -12.86 9.64 5.94
CA THR A 303 -13.48 9.84 4.62
C THR A 303 -14.58 8.83 4.34
N TRP A 304 -14.66 7.83 5.18
CA TRP A 304 -15.66 6.75 5.15
C TRP A 304 -16.44 6.74 6.45
N VAL A 305 -17.60 6.11 6.41
CA VAL A 305 -18.42 5.85 7.60
C VAL A 305 -17.61 5.02 8.60
N PRO A 306 -17.64 5.34 9.92
CA PRO A 306 -16.91 4.58 10.93
C PRO A 306 -17.12 3.07 10.83
N GLY A 307 -16.03 2.30 10.89
CA GLY A 307 -16.06 0.84 10.75
C GLY A 307 -15.99 0.31 9.31
N THR A 308 -16.08 1.17 8.30
CA THR A 308 -15.90 0.77 6.89
C THR A 308 -14.47 0.26 6.64
N SER A 309 -14.36 -0.91 6.06
CA SER A 309 -13.09 -1.47 5.60
C SER A 309 -12.65 -0.85 4.28
N ALA A 310 -11.34 -0.65 4.09
CA ALA A 310 -10.77 -0.37 2.78
C ALA A 310 -11.07 -1.54 1.81
N HIS A 311 -10.99 -1.28 0.51
CA HIS A 311 -11.24 -2.24 -0.57
C HIS A 311 -12.68 -2.80 -0.57
N SER A 312 -13.64 -1.99 -0.11
CA SER A 312 -15.06 -2.31 -0.11
C SER A 312 -15.87 -1.34 -0.95
N TRP A 313 -17.06 -1.77 -1.40
CA TRP A 313 -17.98 -0.89 -2.12
C TRP A 313 -18.45 0.29 -1.25
N GLN A 314 -18.57 0.09 0.06
CA GLN A 314 -18.95 1.12 1.02
C GLN A 314 -17.90 2.26 1.06
N ALA A 315 -16.60 1.90 0.98
CA ALA A 315 -15.52 2.89 0.91
C ALA A 315 -15.61 3.72 -0.38
N VAL A 316 -15.93 3.11 -1.52
CA VAL A 316 -16.13 3.84 -2.79
C VAL A 316 -17.33 4.77 -2.68
N ALA A 317 -18.47 4.26 -2.21
CA ALA A 317 -19.69 5.03 -2.08
C ALA A 317 -19.51 6.25 -1.17
N ALA A 318 -18.99 6.08 0.04
CA ALA A 318 -18.76 7.17 1.00
C ALA A 318 -17.69 8.16 0.51
N GLY A 319 -16.63 7.66 -0.16
CA GLY A 319 -15.60 8.50 -0.76
C GLY A 319 -16.12 9.46 -1.84
N GLY A 320 -17.18 9.09 -2.54
CA GLY A 320 -17.88 9.93 -3.53
C GLY A 320 -18.85 10.96 -2.93
N MET A 321 -19.04 10.97 -1.62
CA MET A 321 -19.97 11.85 -0.91
C MET A 321 -19.28 13.02 -0.22
N SER A 322 -20.07 13.98 0.29
CA SER A 322 -19.57 15.09 1.09
C SER A 322 -18.82 14.64 2.37
N ILE A 323 -19.11 13.46 2.90
CA ILE A 323 -18.35 12.80 3.97
C ILE A 323 -16.88 12.65 3.55
N GLY A 324 -16.61 12.08 2.37
CA GLY A 324 -15.27 11.94 1.82
C GLY A 324 -14.56 13.27 1.65
N LEU A 325 -15.27 14.27 1.10
CA LEU A 325 -14.73 15.62 0.91
C LEU A 325 -14.40 16.34 2.24
N LYS A 326 -15.17 16.11 3.30
CA LYS A 326 -14.88 16.64 4.63
C LYS A 326 -13.58 16.06 5.20
N GLY A 327 -13.40 14.74 5.10
CA GLY A 327 -12.16 14.07 5.51
C GLY A 327 -10.95 14.56 4.71
N MET A 328 -11.06 14.67 3.40
CA MET A 328 -10.03 15.26 2.54
C MET A 328 -9.68 16.71 2.95
N LYS A 329 -10.68 17.53 3.22
CA LYS A 329 -10.48 18.92 3.68
C LYS A 329 -9.76 18.97 5.02
N LEU A 330 -10.12 18.10 5.97
CA LEU A 330 -9.42 18.00 7.25
C LEU A 330 -7.96 17.62 7.04
N ALA A 331 -7.67 16.61 6.22
CA ALA A 331 -6.31 16.22 5.90
C ALA A 331 -5.48 17.36 5.31
N ALA A 332 -6.02 18.07 4.30
CA ALA A 332 -5.35 19.21 3.69
C ALA A 332 -5.01 20.31 4.69
N LYS A 333 -5.95 20.64 5.60
CA LYS A 333 -5.73 21.63 6.67
C LYS A 333 -4.61 21.19 7.64
N VAL A 334 -4.64 19.93 8.09
CA VAL A 334 -3.64 19.41 9.03
C VAL A 334 -2.25 19.42 8.40
N LEU A 335 -2.12 18.94 7.15
CA LEU A 335 -0.85 18.95 6.43
C LEU A 335 -0.32 20.38 6.26
N THR A 336 -1.20 21.32 5.89
CA THR A 336 -0.82 22.73 5.75
C THR A 336 -0.34 23.32 7.07
N ALA A 337 -1.10 23.18 8.15
CA ALA A 337 -0.73 23.71 9.46
C ALA A 337 0.57 23.06 9.99
N SER A 338 0.78 21.77 9.74
CA SER A 338 2.02 21.10 10.14
C SER A 338 3.23 21.61 9.34
N ALA A 339 3.07 21.81 8.04
CA ALA A 339 4.12 22.38 7.20
C ALA A 339 4.48 23.80 7.63
N THR A 340 3.49 24.66 7.87
CA THR A 340 3.75 26.03 8.33
C THR A 340 4.50 26.05 9.65
N LYS A 341 4.17 25.15 10.58
CA LYS A 341 4.92 25.00 11.85
C LYS A 341 6.37 24.59 11.63
N ILE A 342 6.67 23.76 10.64
CA ILE A 342 8.05 23.38 10.32
C ILE A 342 8.82 24.57 9.71
N TYR A 343 8.20 25.35 8.83
CA TYR A 343 8.84 26.55 8.28
C TYR A 343 9.08 27.64 9.34
N GLU A 344 8.18 27.75 10.32
CA GLU A 344 8.36 28.66 11.49
C GLU A 344 9.44 28.16 12.47
N ASN A 345 9.70 26.85 12.54
CA ASN A 345 10.60 26.18 13.47
C ASN A 345 11.50 25.18 12.75
N PRO A 346 12.54 25.63 12.02
CA PRO A 346 13.40 24.77 11.20
C PRO A 346 14.18 23.71 11.97
N GLU A 347 14.34 23.88 13.28
CA GLU A 347 14.93 22.88 14.18
C GLU A 347 14.23 21.53 14.13
N ILE A 348 12.92 21.51 13.84
CA ILE A 348 12.15 20.28 13.66
C ILE A 348 12.74 19.41 12.54
N ILE A 349 13.26 20.04 11.47
CA ILE A 349 13.92 19.33 10.37
C ILE A 349 15.19 18.63 10.86
N VAL A 350 15.98 19.32 11.69
CA VAL A 350 17.22 18.78 12.23
C VAL A 350 16.93 17.58 13.12
N ASP A 351 15.97 17.71 14.04
CA ASP A 351 15.57 16.64 14.96
C ASP A 351 15.01 15.44 14.19
N ALA A 352 14.16 15.67 13.19
CA ALA A 352 13.58 14.62 12.36
C ALA A 352 14.64 13.85 11.56
N LYS A 353 15.63 14.54 10.99
CA LYS A 353 16.75 13.92 10.27
C LYS A 353 17.65 13.12 11.20
N GLN A 354 17.94 13.65 12.39
CA GLN A 354 18.71 12.94 13.40
C GLN A 354 18.00 11.66 13.87
N GLU A 355 16.69 11.73 14.09
CA GLU A 355 15.88 10.57 14.42
C GLU A 355 15.93 9.51 13.31
N LEU A 356 15.74 9.89 12.04
CA LEU A 356 15.85 8.97 10.91
C LEU A 356 17.23 8.31 10.85
N ALA A 357 18.31 9.12 10.91
CA ALA A 357 19.68 8.62 10.86
C ALA A 357 19.94 7.58 11.97
N SER A 358 19.45 7.83 13.19
CA SER A 358 19.60 6.89 14.31
C SER A 358 18.87 5.56 14.10
N ARG A 359 17.77 5.57 13.33
CA ARG A 359 16.95 4.38 13.07
C ARG A 359 17.45 3.55 11.89
N VAL A 360 17.92 4.20 10.82
CA VAL A 360 18.41 3.49 9.62
C VAL A 360 19.84 2.98 9.77
N GLY A 361 20.65 3.64 10.61
CA GLY A 361 22.07 3.32 10.84
C GLY A 361 23.01 3.94 9.77
N GLU A 362 24.29 4.08 10.13
CA GLU A 362 25.30 4.75 9.29
C GLU A 362 25.63 3.99 8.00
N ASP A 363 25.54 2.66 8.03
CA ASP A 363 25.85 1.79 6.87
C ASP A 363 24.68 1.60 5.90
N PHE A 364 23.53 2.24 6.16
CA PHE A 364 22.34 2.07 5.33
C PHE A 364 22.57 2.58 3.91
N LYS A 365 22.34 1.70 2.95
CA LYS A 365 22.26 2.05 1.53
C LYS A 365 20.91 1.54 1.00
N TYR A 366 20.18 2.41 0.35
CA TYR A 366 18.91 2.02 -0.26
C TYR A 366 19.15 1.09 -1.46
N GLU A 367 18.47 -0.03 -1.47
CA GLU A 367 18.43 -1.00 -2.56
C GLU A 367 16.98 -1.45 -2.75
N ALA A 368 16.37 -1.08 -3.86
CA ALA A 368 14.98 -1.45 -4.13
C ALA A 368 14.81 -2.98 -4.13
N LEU A 369 13.82 -3.49 -3.38
CA LEU A 369 13.53 -4.93 -3.36
C LEU A 369 13.07 -5.47 -4.73
N LEU A 370 12.62 -4.58 -5.61
CA LEU A 370 12.29 -4.89 -7.02
C LEU A 370 13.52 -5.28 -7.85
N GLY A 371 14.74 -4.85 -7.46
CA GLY A 371 15.91 -4.90 -8.32
C GLY A 371 15.86 -3.87 -9.46
N ASP A 372 16.45 -4.21 -10.60
CA ASP A 372 16.62 -3.31 -11.76
C ASP A 372 15.46 -3.40 -12.77
N ARG A 373 14.37 -4.04 -12.42
CA ARG A 373 13.20 -4.17 -13.27
C ARG A 373 12.66 -2.81 -13.70
N ASP A 374 12.29 -2.68 -14.97
CA ASP A 374 11.58 -1.51 -15.47
C ASP A 374 10.14 -1.44 -14.92
N PRO A 375 9.57 -0.24 -14.74
CA PRO A 375 8.19 -0.10 -14.28
C PRO A 375 7.23 -0.71 -15.31
N PRO A 376 6.34 -1.64 -14.89
CA PRO A 376 5.37 -2.27 -15.80
C PRO A 376 4.22 -1.29 -16.04
N LEU A 377 4.28 -0.53 -17.13
CA LEU A 377 3.27 0.48 -17.47
C LEU A 377 1.90 -0.13 -17.86
N ASP A 378 1.87 -1.41 -18.12
CA ASP A 378 0.70 -2.20 -18.56
C ASP A 378 0.18 -3.19 -17.50
N TYR A 379 0.64 -3.11 -16.25
CA TYR A 379 0.36 -4.11 -15.21
C TYR A 379 -1.14 -4.33 -14.89
N ARG A 380 -2.02 -3.46 -15.38
CA ARG A 380 -3.49 -3.54 -15.24
C ARG A 380 -4.25 -3.59 -16.56
N VAL A 381 -3.57 -3.76 -17.67
CA VAL A 381 -4.20 -3.76 -19.00
C VAL A 381 -4.62 -5.18 -19.44
N ASN A 382 -4.32 -6.22 -18.66
CA ASN A 382 -4.63 -7.63 -18.97
C ASN A 382 -5.80 -8.16 -18.14
#